data_1a27b89f8e79312df756b01516f4dbbe
#
_entry.id   1a27b89f8e79312df756b01516f4dbbe
#
_cell.length_a   1.000
_cell.length_b   1.000
_cell.length_c   1.000
_cell.angle_alpha   90.00
_cell.angle_beta   90.00
_cell.angle_gamma   90.00
#
_symmetry.space_group_name_H-M   'P 1'
#
loop_
_entity.id
_entity.type
_entity.pdbx_description
1 polymer ?
#
loop_
_entity_poly.entity_id
_entity_poly.type
_entity_poly.pdbx_seq_one_letter_code
_entity_poly.pdbx_strand_id
1 'polypeptide(L)'
;MVPPILHPGLETAFHADGFVTVERLIPEHVLSPLHERFDRLFRGVFETGVAPDEVNWQDGSGDPTLTRQICNGWKADRLVASVVLSERLGAVLARLAGWPGARIIQDNLLWKPPGARSVGFHRD
;
A
#
# COMPACT_ATOMS: atom_id res chain seq x y z
N MET A 1 14.77 -13.37 -7.54
CA MET A 1 14.79 -11.88 -7.43
C MET A 1 15.59 -11.52 -6.18
N VAL A 2 16.68 -10.77 -6.31
CA VAL A 2 17.53 -10.42 -5.17
C VAL A 2 16.74 -9.50 -4.22
N PRO A 3 16.66 -9.79 -2.91
CA PRO A 3 16.02 -8.88 -1.97
C PRO A 3 16.74 -7.52 -2.02
N PRO A 4 16.04 -6.40 -1.78
CA PRO A 4 16.69 -5.11 -1.73
C PRO A 4 17.78 -5.16 -0.66
N ILE A 5 18.97 -4.70 -1.01
CA ILE A 5 20.04 -4.51 -0.04
C ILE A 5 19.57 -3.39 0.87
N LEU A 6 19.06 -3.75 2.04
CA LEU A 6 18.78 -2.75 3.06
C LEU A 6 20.12 -2.12 3.48
N HIS A 7 20.15 -0.81 3.49
CA HIS A 7 21.33 -0.07 3.91
C HIS A 7 21.71 -0.46 5.35
N PRO A 8 22.98 -0.66 5.67
CA PRO A 8 23.39 -0.90 7.06
C PRO A 8 22.84 0.22 7.98
N GLY A 9 22.24 -0.16 9.09
CA GLY A 9 21.67 0.79 10.05
C GLY A 9 20.15 1.00 9.94
N LEU A 10 19.48 0.60 8.86
CA LEU A 10 18.01 0.74 8.75
C LEU A 10 17.26 -0.07 9.83
N GLU A 11 17.74 -1.25 10.16
CA GLU A 11 17.16 -2.07 11.24
C GLU A 11 17.32 -1.38 12.60
N THR A 12 18.50 -0.82 12.86
CA THR A 12 18.77 -0.06 14.10
C THR A 12 17.88 1.19 14.17
N ALA A 13 17.76 1.95 13.09
CA ALA A 13 16.89 3.13 13.02
C ALA A 13 15.42 2.75 13.24
N PHE A 14 14.95 1.66 12.59
CA PHE A 14 13.58 1.19 12.77
C PHE A 14 13.28 0.85 14.23
N HIS A 15 14.18 0.15 14.90
CA HIS A 15 13.99 -0.20 16.32
C HIS A 15 14.11 1.00 17.27
N ALA A 16 14.94 1.99 16.93
CA ALA A 16 15.09 3.19 17.75
C ALA A 16 13.91 4.17 17.58
N ASP A 17 13.47 4.39 16.35
CA ASP A 17 12.52 5.45 16.00
C ASP A 17 11.08 4.95 15.79
N GLY A 18 10.89 3.63 15.59
CA GLY A 18 9.60 3.00 15.28
C GLY A 18 9.18 3.13 13.82
N PHE A 19 9.99 3.76 12.98
CA PHE A 19 9.77 3.88 11.54
C PHE A 19 11.09 3.96 10.76
N VAL A 20 11.03 3.72 9.46
CA VAL A 20 12.17 3.91 8.56
C VAL A 20 11.67 4.13 7.13
N THR A 21 12.39 4.91 6.35
CA THR A 21 12.14 5.07 4.92
C THR A 21 13.06 4.14 4.14
N VAL A 22 12.47 3.30 3.30
CA VAL A 22 13.20 2.42 2.38
C VAL A 22 13.06 2.95 0.96
N GLU A 23 14.14 3.52 0.44
CA GLU A 23 14.15 4.10 -0.89
C GLU A 23 13.96 3.04 -1.98
N ARG A 24 13.20 3.38 -3.02
CA ARG A 24 12.99 2.54 -4.22
C ARG A 24 12.53 1.11 -3.91
N LEU A 25 11.77 0.95 -2.83
CA LEU A 25 11.18 -0.34 -2.48
C LEU A 25 10.27 -0.85 -3.61
N ILE A 26 9.45 0.03 -4.17
CA ILE A 26 8.67 -0.22 -5.38
C ILE A 26 9.44 0.37 -6.57
N PRO A 27 9.71 -0.43 -7.63
CA PRO A 27 10.39 0.08 -8.81
C PRO A 27 9.62 1.21 -9.48
N GLU A 28 10.34 2.23 -9.95
CA GLU A 28 9.75 3.45 -10.54
C GLU A 28 8.81 3.15 -11.72
N HIS A 29 9.18 2.18 -12.57
CA HIS A 29 8.36 1.77 -13.72
C HIS A 29 7.02 1.13 -13.32
N VAL A 30 6.82 0.77 -12.05
CA VAL A 30 5.56 0.25 -11.49
C VAL A 30 4.67 1.38 -10.96
N LEU A 31 5.25 2.50 -10.53
CA LEU A 31 4.52 3.58 -9.85
C LEU A 31 3.46 4.22 -10.75
N SER A 32 3.81 4.59 -12.00
CA SER A 32 2.85 5.22 -12.91
C SER A 32 1.68 4.31 -13.26
N PRO A 33 1.90 3.04 -13.68
CA PRO A 33 0.80 2.09 -13.85
C PRO A 33 -0.03 1.87 -12.59
N LEU A 34 0.59 1.89 -11.40
CA LEU A 34 -0.11 1.70 -10.13
C LEU A 34 -1.09 2.85 -9.86
N HIS A 35 -0.72 4.10 -10.15
CA HIS A 35 -1.62 5.25 -10.04
C HIS A 35 -2.86 5.10 -10.94
N GLU A 36 -2.67 4.65 -12.19
CA GLU A 36 -3.78 4.40 -13.10
C GLU A 36 -4.73 3.31 -12.58
N ARG A 37 -4.17 2.27 -11.93
CA ARG A 37 -4.98 1.21 -11.31
C ARG A 37 -5.79 1.72 -10.13
N PHE A 38 -5.23 2.59 -9.30
CA PHE A 38 -5.96 3.19 -8.18
C PHE A 38 -7.16 4.01 -8.66
N ASP A 39 -6.99 4.82 -9.70
CA ASP A 39 -8.08 5.58 -10.30
C ASP A 39 -9.21 4.67 -10.83
N ARG A 40 -8.85 3.59 -11.51
CA ARG A 40 -9.83 2.58 -11.98
C ARG A 40 -10.58 1.91 -10.83
N LEU A 41 -9.87 1.53 -9.76
CA LEU A 41 -10.48 0.90 -8.59
C LEU A 41 -11.51 1.81 -7.91
N PHE A 42 -11.19 3.10 -7.77
CA PHE A 42 -12.14 4.09 -7.23
C PHE A 42 -13.34 4.36 -8.14
N ARG A 43 -13.24 4.01 -9.42
CA ARG A 43 -14.37 4.03 -10.38
C ARG A 43 -15.14 2.71 -10.43
N GLY A 44 -14.80 1.73 -9.59
CA GLY A 44 -15.45 0.42 -9.56
C GLY A 44 -15.04 -0.50 -10.70
N VAL A 45 -13.90 -0.26 -11.36
CA VAL A 45 -13.36 -1.13 -12.43
C VAL A 45 -12.41 -2.15 -11.82
N PHE A 46 -12.87 -3.38 -11.67
CA PHE A 46 -12.13 -4.48 -11.04
C PHE A 46 -11.63 -5.44 -12.10
N GLU A 47 -10.32 -5.43 -12.36
CA GLU A 47 -9.68 -6.25 -13.39
C GLU A 47 -9.91 -7.76 -13.19
N THR A 48 -9.93 -8.21 -11.94
CA THR A 48 -10.12 -9.63 -11.61
C THR A 48 -11.57 -10.07 -11.64
N GLY A 49 -12.52 -9.15 -11.72
CA GLY A 49 -13.96 -9.41 -11.54
C GLY A 49 -14.37 -9.60 -10.07
N VAL A 50 -13.43 -9.49 -9.13
CA VAL A 50 -13.68 -9.60 -7.69
C VAL A 50 -13.61 -8.21 -7.07
N ALA A 51 -14.64 -7.83 -6.31
CA ALA A 51 -14.64 -6.58 -5.59
C ALA A 51 -13.65 -6.62 -4.40
N PRO A 52 -13.06 -5.47 -4.03
CA PRO A 52 -12.36 -5.34 -2.74
C PRO A 52 -13.34 -5.51 -1.58
N ASP A 53 -12.83 -5.67 -0.35
CA ASP A 53 -13.70 -5.90 0.81
C ASP A 53 -14.49 -4.65 1.21
N GLU A 54 -13.87 -3.48 1.09
CA GLU A 54 -14.53 -2.20 1.36
C GLU A 54 -14.08 -1.13 0.37
N VAL A 55 -15.03 -0.28 -0.04
CA VAL A 55 -14.79 0.95 -0.78
C VAL A 55 -15.62 2.05 -0.11
N ASN A 56 -14.97 3.02 0.53
CA ASN A 56 -15.66 4.07 1.27
C ASN A 56 -16.02 5.29 0.43
N TRP A 57 -15.65 5.31 -0.84
CA TRP A 57 -15.89 6.42 -1.75
C TRP A 57 -16.28 5.90 -3.14
N GLN A 58 -17.24 6.54 -3.77
CA GLN A 58 -17.71 6.17 -5.11
C GLN A 58 -17.68 7.37 -6.04
N ASP A 59 -17.12 7.18 -7.24
CA ASP A 59 -17.10 8.20 -8.27
C ASP A 59 -18.53 8.65 -8.66
N GLY A 60 -18.70 9.96 -8.84
CA GLY A 60 -19.99 10.58 -9.18
C GLY A 60 -20.95 10.80 -8.02
N SER A 61 -20.79 10.12 -6.87
CA SER A 61 -21.63 10.30 -5.68
C SER A 61 -20.87 10.65 -4.40
N GLY A 62 -19.57 10.31 -4.36
CA GLY A 62 -18.71 10.63 -3.22
C GLY A 62 -18.28 12.10 -3.18
N ASP A 63 -18.18 12.68 -1.99
CA ASP A 63 -17.60 14.00 -1.80
C ASP A 63 -16.12 14.01 -2.25
N PRO A 64 -15.75 14.81 -3.26
CA PRO A 64 -14.39 14.82 -3.80
C PRO A 64 -13.33 15.35 -2.83
N THR A 65 -13.72 16.00 -1.74
CA THR A 65 -12.82 16.56 -0.72
C THR A 65 -12.43 15.57 0.36
N LEU A 66 -13.09 14.42 0.43
CA LEU A 66 -12.83 13.40 1.43
C LEU A 66 -11.72 12.45 1.02
N THR A 67 -11.00 11.95 2.02
CA THR A 67 -10.07 10.84 1.84
C THR A 67 -10.81 9.60 1.37
N ARG A 68 -10.30 8.98 0.30
CA ARG A 68 -10.84 7.76 -0.28
C ARG A 68 -10.04 6.57 0.22
N GLN A 69 -10.72 5.46 0.48
CA GLN A 69 -10.11 4.25 0.97
C GLN A 69 -10.70 3.01 0.29
N ILE A 70 -9.83 2.08 -0.05
CA ILE A 70 -10.19 0.73 -0.49
C ILE A 70 -9.44 -0.26 0.40
N CYS A 71 -10.17 -1.17 1.01
CA CYS A 71 -9.61 -2.26 1.80
C CYS A 71 -9.49 -3.53 0.94
N ASN A 72 -8.32 -4.16 0.99
CA ASN A 72 -7.99 -5.35 0.21
C ASN A 72 -8.17 -5.18 -1.31
N GLY A 73 -7.63 -4.07 -1.82
CA GLY A 73 -7.61 -3.76 -3.25
C GLY A 73 -6.86 -4.79 -4.09
N TRP A 74 -5.93 -5.54 -3.47
CA TRP A 74 -5.21 -6.64 -4.11
C TRP A 74 -6.12 -7.73 -4.69
N LYS A 75 -7.33 -7.92 -4.15
CA LYS A 75 -8.31 -8.88 -4.68
C LYS A 75 -8.87 -8.45 -6.04
N ALA A 76 -8.97 -7.15 -6.24
CA ALA A 76 -9.62 -6.53 -7.40
C ALA A 76 -8.67 -6.24 -8.57
N ASP A 77 -7.35 -6.18 -8.32
CA ASP A 77 -6.37 -5.79 -9.34
C ASP A 77 -5.05 -6.56 -9.19
N ARG A 78 -4.57 -7.15 -10.31
CA ARG A 78 -3.36 -7.98 -10.32
C ARG A 78 -2.07 -7.18 -10.14
N LEU A 79 -2.03 -5.93 -10.59
CA LEU A 79 -0.84 -5.10 -10.38
C LEU A 79 -0.73 -4.70 -8.91
N VAL A 80 -1.84 -4.32 -8.27
CA VAL A 80 -1.88 -4.08 -6.82
C VAL A 80 -1.46 -5.34 -6.07
N ALA A 81 -2.00 -6.51 -6.45
CA ALA A 81 -1.63 -7.79 -5.85
C ALA A 81 -0.12 -8.06 -5.98
N SER A 82 0.48 -7.78 -7.14
CA SER A 82 1.90 -8.02 -7.37
C SER A 82 2.82 -7.19 -6.47
N VAL A 83 2.37 -6.02 -6.05
CA VAL A 83 3.09 -5.16 -5.09
C VAL A 83 2.84 -5.63 -3.66
N VAL A 84 1.57 -5.74 -3.29
CA VAL A 84 1.14 -6.02 -1.90
C VAL A 84 1.54 -7.42 -1.45
N LEU A 85 1.47 -8.42 -2.34
CA LEU A 85 1.84 -9.81 -2.06
C LEU A 85 3.30 -10.12 -2.44
N SER A 86 4.11 -9.11 -2.67
CA SER A 86 5.49 -9.27 -3.09
C SER A 86 6.34 -9.92 -1.99
N GLU A 87 7.01 -11.03 -2.32
CA GLU A 87 7.99 -11.67 -1.43
C GLU A 87 9.10 -10.69 -1.01
N ARG A 88 9.46 -9.76 -1.90
CA ARG A 88 10.43 -8.72 -1.63
C ARG A 88 9.97 -7.79 -0.49
N LEU A 89 8.72 -7.36 -0.52
CA LEU A 89 8.14 -6.53 0.53
C LEU A 89 8.08 -7.29 1.85
N GLY A 90 7.61 -8.53 1.83
CA GLY A 90 7.56 -9.40 3.00
C GLY A 90 8.94 -9.64 3.62
N ALA A 91 9.97 -9.88 2.80
CA ALA A 91 11.34 -10.07 3.27
C ALA A 91 11.93 -8.80 3.91
N VAL A 92 11.66 -7.62 3.34
CA VAL A 92 12.09 -6.33 3.92
C VAL A 92 11.46 -6.12 5.28
N LEU A 93 10.14 -6.30 5.39
CA LEU A 93 9.41 -6.14 6.65
C LEU A 93 9.88 -7.13 7.73
N ALA A 94 10.01 -8.41 7.37
CA ALA A 94 10.51 -9.43 8.28
C ALA A 94 11.91 -9.09 8.80
N ARG A 95 12.80 -8.64 7.92
CA ARG A 95 14.17 -8.25 8.30
C ARG A 95 14.19 -7.03 9.23
N LEU A 96 13.44 -5.97 8.91
CA LEU A 96 13.36 -4.77 9.74
C LEU A 96 12.84 -5.08 11.15
N ALA A 97 11.85 -5.96 11.24
CA ALA A 97 11.23 -6.35 12.51
C ALA A 97 11.99 -7.45 13.27
N GLY A 98 12.99 -8.08 12.66
CA GLY A 98 13.69 -9.23 13.25
C GLY A 98 12.83 -10.50 13.30
N TRP A 99 11.86 -10.66 12.39
CA TRP A 99 10.95 -11.79 12.35
C TRP A 99 11.42 -12.87 11.36
N PRO A 100 11.05 -14.14 11.57
CA PRO A 100 11.37 -15.21 10.64
C PRO A 100 10.62 -15.11 9.30
N GLY A 101 9.58 -14.30 9.22
CA GLY A 101 8.78 -14.05 8.03
C GLY A 101 7.69 -13.02 8.30
N ALA A 102 7.06 -12.54 7.23
CA ALA A 102 5.93 -11.63 7.30
C ALA A 102 4.79 -12.14 6.41
N ARG A 103 3.56 -11.96 6.85
CA ARG A 103 2.34 -12.27 6.10
C ARG A 103 1.43 -11.07 6.13
N ILE A 104 0.86 -10.74 4.96
CA ILE A 104 -0.14 -9.69 4.89
C ILE A 104 -1.43 -10.11 5.63
N ILE A 105 -2.00 -9.18 6.35
CA ILE A 105 -3.35 -9.31 6.92
C ILE A 105 -4.32 -8.55 6.01
N GLN A 106 -3.96 -7.33 5.62
CA GLN A 106 -4.82 -6.41 4.90
C GLN A 106 -3.96 -5.37 4.17
N ASP A 107 -4.42 -4.90 3.01
CA ASP A 107 -3.94 -3.67 2.40
C ASP A 107 -5.01 -2.57 2.44
N ASN A 108 -4.55 -1.34 2.52
CA ASN A 108 -5.38 -0.15 2.39
C ASN A 108 -4.81 0.76 1.30
N LEU A 109 -5.59 0.98 0.24
CA LEU A 109 -5.32 2.02 -0.74
C LEU A 109 -5.94 3.32 -0.26
N LEU A 110 -5.11 4.32 0.00
CA LEU A 110 -5.56 5.62 0.47
C LEU A 110 -5.28 6.68 -0.58
N TRP A 111 -6.31 7.41 -0.97
CA TRP A 111 -6.20 8.60 -1.78
C TRP A 111 -6.62 9.82 -0.96
N LYS A 112 -5.70 10.71 -0.74
CA LYS A 112 -5.91 11.93 0.01
C LYS A 112 -5.88 13.13 -0.94
N PRO A 113 -7.04 13.71 -1.32
CA PRO A 113 -7.08 14.86 -2.22
C PRO A 113 -6.46 16.09 -1.56
N PRO A 114 -6.03 17.09 -2.36
CA PRO A 114 -5.56 18.37 -1.83
C PRO A 114 -6.61 19.01 -0.91
N GLY A 115 -6.17 19.51 0.25
CA GLY A 115 -7.07 20.12 1.24
C GLY A 115 -7.88 19.16 2.11
N ALA A 116 -7.75 17.85 1.92
CA ALA A 116 -8.39 16.87 2.81
C ALA A 116 -7.89 17.02 4.25
N ARG A 117 -8.78 16.73 5.19
CA ARG A 117 -8.44 16.76 6.62
C ARG A 117 -7.35 15.75 6.96
N SER A 118 -6.56 16.06 7.98
CA SER A 118 -5.59 15.11 8.52
C SER A 118 -6.29 13.88 9.12
N VAL A 119 -5.65 12.73 9.01
CA VAL A 119 -6.00 11.55 9.81
C VAL A 119 -5.38 11.75 11.19
N GLY A 120 -6.15 11.55 12.26
CA GLY A 120 -5.65 11.65 13.62
C GLY A 120 -4.58 10.60 13.93
N PHE A 121 -3.64 10.91 14.79
CA PHE A 121 -2.71 9.91 15.31
C PHE A 121 -3.48 8.84 16.07
N HIS A 122 -3.16 7.57 15.80
CA HIS A 122 -3.82 6.42 16.42
C HIS A 122 -2.83 5.27 16.60
N ARG A 123 -3.24 4.28 17.36
CA ARG A 123 -2.60 2.96 17.43
C ARG A 123 -3.60 1.94 16.89
N ASP A 124 -3.10 0.98 16.15
CA ASP A 124 -3.86 -0.18 15.69
C ASP A 124 -3.90 -1.28 16.75
#